data_a77be526d7892b8d1f259d5c77011dba
#
_entry.id   a77be526d7892b8d1f259d5c77011dba
#
_cell.length_a   1.000
_cell.length_b   1.000
_cell.length_c   1.000
_cell.angle_alpha   90.00
_cell.angle_beta   90.00
_cell.angle_gamma   90.00
#
_symmetry.space_group_name_H-M   'P 1'
#
loop_
_entity.id
_entity.type
_entity.pdbx_description
1 polymer ?
#
loop_
_entity_poly.entity_id
_entity_poly.type
_entity_poly.pdbx_seq_one_letter_code
_entity_poly.pdbx_strand_id
1 'polypeptide(L)'
;STPLYSSAASDVYKRQSVGTTGTQNLTSFSNRDLYEATSYNNLSAIIHKQVGNRDIRWEKSTQYDLGLDFALFDYRLTGSISGYIKDTKDLIWSFDFPPSATGGSMQMNRNIGALTNRGIEINLVGRVLSTKDWNLDLTLNMSHNKNKVTKLVEEGRAQSAMNVVVQGSYADQVLAVGYPMGAFHGYEYAGIIQDQARIDELNAYAKSKGQSYYDGNSLKPGHLEIKDLNGDGIINYNDRVIIGNPDPDLFGGLTANLSYKQFSLFANFGYQIGGLKIYNKTLQNLPGQLTGLIDYGLNDRWSDTNKDAKYPALYIGDGVPRLTDHELFNASFFRLQEVRLTYNLPLNKVIKGQLFVSATNLFTLTSYPGTDPATVNLSLIHI
;
A
#
# COMPACT_ATOMS: atom_id res chain seq x y z
N SER A 1 60.05 11.07 -8.52
CA SER A 1 58.88 11.76 -7.95
C SER A 1 57.81 10.73 -7.63
N THR A 2 57.72 10.35 -6.38
CA THR A 2 56.67 9.51 -5.82
C THR A 2 55.37 10.33 -5.80
N PRO A 3 54.28 9.88 -6.39
CA PRO A 3 53.01 10.57 -6.20
C PRO A 3 52.58 10.37 -4.74
N LEU A 4 52.40 11.48 -4.05
CA LEU A 4 51.71 11.53 -2.75
C LEU A 4 50.21 11.23 -2.99
N TYR A 5 49.88 9.96 -3.13
CA TYR A 5 48.51 9.54 -2.91
C TYR A 5 48.31 9.51 -1.40
N SER A 6 47.54 10.49 -0.91
CA SER A 6 46.95 10.43 0.42
C SER A 6 46.19 9.11 0.52
N SER A 7 46.69 8.21 1.36
CA SER A 7 46.07 6.92 1.63
C SER A 7 44.92 7.05 2.61
N ALA A 8 43.88 7.78 2.27
CA ALA A 8 42.58 7.46 2.74
C ALA A 8 42.15 6.29 1.86
N ALA A 9 42.31 5.06 2.33
CA ALA A 9 41.93 3.87 1.59
C ALA A 9 40.43 3.96 1.29
N SER A 10 40.09 4.32 0.05
CA SER A 10 38.73 4.35 -0.45
C SER A 10 38.65 3.26 -1.53
N ASP A 11 37.91 2.23 -1.21
CA ASP A 11 37.56 1.19 -2.16
C ASP A 11 36.19 1.49 -2.75
N VAL A 12 36.09 1.52 -4.07
CA VAL A 12 34.83 1.76 -4.77
C VAL A 12 34.68 0.71 -5.87
N TYR A 13 33.61 -0.06 -5.80
CA TYR A 13 33.28 -1.10 -6.76
C TYR A 13 31.98 -0.81 -7.48
N LYS A 14 31.98 -0.89 -8.79
CA LYS A 14 30.79 -0.76 -9.62
C LYS A 14 30.23 -2.14 -9.94
N ARG A 15 28.93 -2.33 -9.68
CA ARG A 15 28.16 -3.53 -10.06
C ARG A 15 27.17 -3.18 -11.15
N GLN A 16 26.98 -4.10 -12.07
CA GLN A 16 25.90 -4.04 -13.04
C GLN A 16 25.38 -5.44 -13.31
N SER A 17 24.08 -5.59 -13.43
CA SER A 17 23.46 -6.86 -13.80
C SER A 17 22.25 -6.66 -14.68
N VAL A 18 21.96 -7.66 -15.50
CA VAL A 18 20.73 -7.79 -16.26
C VAL A 18 20.25 -9.23 -16.11
N GLY A 19 19.03 -9.39 -15.68
CA GLY A 19 18.43 -10.70 -15.46
C GLY A 19 17.01 -10.76 -16.00
N THR A 20 16.62 -11.95 -16.44
CA THR A 20 15.23 -12.24 -16.80
C THR A 20 14.73 -13.43 -16.01
N THR A 21 13.56 -13.28 -15.40
CA THR A 21 12.89 -14.33 -14.61
C THR A 21 11.47 -14.54 -15.12
N GLY A 22 11.02 -15.79 -15.07
CA GLY A 22 9.62 -16.15 -15.31
C GLY A 22 8.93 -16.47 -14.00
N THR A 23 7.71 -15.99 -13.83
CA THR A 23 6.86 -16.29 -12.66
C THR A 23 5.58 -16.96 -13.14
N GLN A 24 5.23 -18.07 -12.48
CA GLN A 24 4.00 -18.79 -12.71
C GLN A 24 3.23 -18.89 -11.41
N ASN A 25 2.35 -17.92 -11.16
CA ASN A 25 1.43 -17.95 -10.02
C ASN A 25 0.03 -18.33 -10.51
N LEU A 26 -0.14 -19.59 -10.84
CA LEU A 26 -1.37 -20.13 -11.39
C LEU A 26 -1.85 -21.33 -10.58
N THR A 27 -3.16 -21.46 -10.45
CA THR A 27 -3.78 -22.70 -9.97
C THR A 27 -3.54 -23.84 -10.96
N SER A 28 -3.49 -25.06 -10.47
CA SER A 28 -3.32 -26.24 -11.33
C SER A 28 -4.40 -26.29 -12.40
N PHE A 29 -4.01 -26.63 -13.63
CA PHE A 29 -4.89 -26.77 -14.78
C PHE A 29 -5.56 -25.47 -15.25
N SER A 30 -5.01 -24.28 -14.96
CA SER A 30 -5.55 -22.99 -15.44
C SER A 30 -5.72 -22.89 -16.96
N ASN A 31 -5.07 -23.78 -17.71
CA ASN A 31 -5.18 -23.88 -19.16
C ASN A 31 -6.34 -24.77 -19.65
N ARG A 32 -7.11 -25.40 -18.74
CA ARG A 32 -8.19 -26.35 -19.08
C ARG A 32 -9.51 -25.96 -18.45
N ASP A 33 -10.59 -26.26 -19.17
CA ASP A 33 -11.91 -26.21 -18.58
C ASP A 33 -12.04 -27.32 -17.54
N LEU A 34 -12.51 -26.96 -16.35
CA LEU A 34 -12.77 -27.91 -15.27
C LEU A 34 -14.26 -27.96 -14.98
N TYR A 35 -14.72 -29.19 -14.74
CA TYR A 35 -16.09 -29.48 -14.37
C TYR A 35 -16.13 -30.18 -13.00
N GLU A 36 -17.17 -29.93 -12.24
CA GLU A 36 -17.38 -30.51 -10.92
C GLU A 36 -18.74 -31.17 -10.85
N ALA A 37 -18.76 -32.39 -10.30
CA ALA A 37 -20.00 -33.10 -10.01
C ALA A 37 -20.67 -32.45 -8.79
N THR A 38 -21.94 -32.13 -8.91
CA THR A 38 -22.75 -31.52 -7.85
C THR A 38 -24.14 -32.16 -7.83
N SER A 39 -24.99 -31.67 -6.95
CA SER A 39 -26.39 -32.06 -6.85
C SER A 39 -27.27 -30.84 -7.07
N TYR A 40 -28.22 -30.93 -7.95
CA TYR A 40 -29.27 -29.96 -8.16
C TYR A 40 -30.64 -30.62 -7.96
N ASN A 41 -31.41 -30.14 -6.99
CA ASN A 41 -32.73 -30.70 -6.63
C ASN A 41 -32.69 -32.24 -6.42
N ASN A 42 -31.68 -32.75 -5.68
CA ASN A 42 -31.39 -34.16 -5.42
C ASN A 42 -31.07 -35.01 -6.65
N LEU A 43 -30.81 -34.40 -7.79
CA LEU A 43 -30.35 -35.07 -9.00
C LEU A 43 -28.85 -34.79 -9.19
N SER A 44 -28.10 -35.77 -9.71
CA SER A 44 -26.71 -35.58 -10.08
C SER A 44 -26.60 -34.57 -11.21
N ALA A 45 -25.74 -33.56 -11.01
CA ALA A 45 -25.49 -32.50 -11.99
C ALA A 45 -23.99 -32.32 -12.18
N ILE A 46 -23.61 -31.75 -13.30
CA ILE A 46 -22.24 -31.33 -13.60
C ILE A 46 -22.27 -29.84 -13.82
N ILE A 47 -21.43 -29.10 -13.08
CA ILE A 47 -21.25 -27.66 -13.27
C ILE A 47 -19.88 -27.35 -13.85
N HIS A 48 -19.81 -26.32 -14.67
CA HIS A 48 -18.55 -25.76 -15.14
C HIS A 48 -17.92 -25.00 -13.98
N LYS A 49 -16.72 -25.38 -13.56
CA LYS A 49 -16.02 -24.83 -12.38
C LYS A 49 -15.00 -23.77 -12.74
N GLN A 50 -14.32 -23.94 -13.87
CA GLN A 50 -13.23 -23.08 -14.32
C GLN A 50 -13.22 -23.00 -15.83
N VAL A 51 -13.10 -21.81 -16.36
CA VAL A 51 -12.84 -21.57 -17.78
C VAL A 51 -11.33 -21.62 -18.02
N GLY A 52 -10.88 -22.54 -18.87
CA GLY A 52 -9.46 -22.68 -19.20
C GLY A 52 -8.99 -21.66 -20.21
N ASN A 53 -7.75 -21.21 -20.07
CA ASN A 53 -7.07 -20.40 -21.07
C ASN A 53 -5.88 -21.17 -21.64
N ARG A 54 -6.01 -21.65 -22.87
CA ARG A 54 -4.96 -22.43 -23.54
C ARG A 54 -3.74 -21.58 -23.93
N ASP A 55 -3.90 -20.26 -24.03
CA ASP A 55 -2.86 -19.31 -24.45
C ASP A 55 -2.14 -18.66 -23.27
N ILE A 56 -2.42 -19.15 -22.03
CA ILE A 56 -1.81 -18.58 -20.83
C ILE A 56 -0.29 -18.79 -20.85
N ARG A 57 0.44 -17.71 -20.57
CA ARG A 57 1.90 -17.68 -20.55
C ARG A 57 2.40 -17.27 -19.16
N TRP A 58 3.67 -17.51 -18.91
CA TRP A 58 4.35 -17.07 -17.72
C TRP A 58 4.51 -15.55 -17.76
N GLU A 59 4.39 -14.93 -16.61
CA GLU A 59 4.82 -13.54 -16.43
C GLU A 59 6.33 -13.47 -16.62
N LYS A 60 6.78 -12.50 -17.41
CA LYS A 60 8.19 -12.29 -17.72
C LYS A 60 8.67 -10.98 -17.12
N SER A 61 9.60 -11.04 -16.18
CA SER A 61 10.27 -9.88 -15.60
C SER A 61 11.70 -9.78 -16.13
N THR A 62 12.05 -8.60 -16.62
CA THR A 62 13.43 -8.25 -16.99
C THR A 62 13.88 -7.13 -16.08
N GLN A 63 14.99 -7.32 -15.37
CA GLN A 63 15.54 -6.37 -14.42
C GLN A 63 16.93 -5.93 -14.85
N TYR A 64 17.17 -4.64 -14.75
CA TYR A 64 18.44 -3.96 -14.96
C TYR A 64 18.85 -3.34 -13.64
N ASP A 65 20.05 -3.66 -13.16
CA ASP A 65 20.59 -3.15 -11.91
C ASP A 65 21.93 -2.44 -12.15
N LEU A 66 22.10 -1.32 -11.48
CA LEU A 66 23.37 -0.60 -11.38
C LEU A 66 23.64 -0.32 -9.91
N GLY A 67 24.80 -0.72 -9.41
CA GLY A 67 25.18 -0.52 -8.02
C GLY A 67 26.60 0.00 -7.88
N LEU A 68 26.82 0.67 -6.77
CA LEU A 68 28.08 1.18 -6.32
C LEU A 68 28.29 0.73 -4.86
N ASP A 69 29.36 -0.02 -4.61
CA ASP A 69 29.77 -0.38 -3.26
C ASP A 69 31.01 0.44 -2.91
N PHE A 70 31.07 0.96 -1.70
CA PHE A 70 32.17 1.79 -1.28
C PHE A 70 32.59 1.55 0.18
N ALA A 71 33.87 1.77 0.45
CA ALA A 71 34.44 1.83 1.77
C ALA A 71 35.33 3.08 1.83
N LEU A 72 35.04 3.96 2.77
CA LEU A 72 35.67 5.27 2.91
C LEU A 72 36.23 5.44 4.34
N PHE A 73 37.22 6.32 4.48
CA PHE A 73 37.79 6.70 5.78
C PHE A 73 38.28 5.50 6.59
N ASP A 74 39.14 4.66 5.99
CA ASP A 74 39.68 3.42 6.60
C ASP A 74 38.53 2.50 7.09
N TYR A 75 37.54 2.25 6.22
CA TYR A 75 36.36 1.42 6.51
C TYR A 75 35.47 1.95 7.64
N ARG A 76 35.58 3.23 8.00
CA ARG A 76 34.65 3.85 8.97
C ARG A 76 33.28 4.09 8.40
N LEU A 77 33.19 4.32 7.10
CA LEU A 77 31.92 4.40 6.37
C LEU A 77 31.98 3.41 5.21
N THR A 78 31.12 2.41 5.26
CA THR A 78 30.92 1.46 4.17
C THR A 78 29.47 1.51 3.73
N GLY A 79 29.22 1.19 2.47
CA GLY A 79 27.84 1.17 2.01
C GLY A 79 27.70 0.76 0.56
N SER A 80 26.45 0.69 0.16
CA SER A 80 26.06 0.47 -1.22
C SER A 80 24.92 1.41 -1.61
N ILE A 81 24.95 1.84 -2.84
CA ILE A 81 23.85 2.54 -3.50
C ILE A 81 23.55 1.76 -4.77
N SER A 82 22.32 1.35 -4.95
CA SER A 82 21.87 0.65 -6.16
C SER A 82 20.60 1.27 -6.70
N GLY A 83 20.49 1.29 -8.01
CA GLY A 83 19.27 1.65 -8.73
C GLY A 83 18.87 0.50 -9.64
N TYR A 84 17.58 0.29 -9.79
CA TYR A 84 17.05 -0.75 -10.65
C TYR A 84 15.85 -0.28 -11.48
N ILE A 85 15.66 -0.95 -12.61
CA ILE A 85 14.45 -0.90 -13.42
C ILE A 85 14.04 -2.33 -13.68
N LYS A 86 12.81 -2.69 -13.30
CA LYS A 86 12.22 -4.01 -13.50
C LYS A 86 10.95 -3.87 -14.32
N ASP A 87 10.98 -4.36 -15.55
CA ASP A 87 9.83 -4.42 -16.44
C ASP A 87 9.23 -5.81 -16.42
N THR A 88 7.95 -5.91 -16.00
CA THR A 88 7.18 -7.15 -16.00
C THR A 88 6.13 -7.08 -17.10
N LYS A 89 6.10 -8.09 -17.96
CA LYS A 89 5.15 -8.27 -19.04
C LYS A 89 4.33 -9.53 -18.84
N ASP A 90 3.23 -9.61 -19.59
CA ASP A 90 2.33 -10.76 -19.56
C ASP A 90 1.78 -11.05 -18.15
N LEU A 91 1.49 -9.99 -17.38
CA LEU A 91 0.89 -10.10 -16.05
C LEU A 91 -0.36 -10.95 -16.11
N ILE A 92 -0.43 -11.93 -15.23
CA ILE A 92 -1.57 -12.85 -15.13
C ILE A 92 -2.60 -12.25 -14.19
N TRP A 93 -3.81 -12.12 -14.69
CA TRP A 93 -4.94 -11.60 -13.95
C TRP A 93 -6.16 -12.48 -14.10
N SER A 94 -6.93 -12.61 -13.02
CA SER A 94 -8.21 -13.31 -13.05
C SER A 94 -9.29 -12.37 -13.58
N PHE A 95 -9.95 -12.79 -14.63
CA PHE A 95 -11.04 -12.06 -15.27
C PHE A 95 -12.38 -12.73 -14.95
N ASP A 96 -13.33 -11.94 -14.42
CA ASP A 96 -14.68 -12.40 -14.12
C ASP A 96 -15.55 -12.38 -15.37
N PHE A 97 -16.22 -13.49 -15.63
CA PHE A 97 -17.26 -13.54 -16.67
C PHE A 97 -18.60 -13.08 -16.12
N PRO A 98 -19.41 -12.37 -16.92
CA PRO A 98 -20.79 -12.10 -16.55
C PRO A 98 -21.54 -13.41 -16.28
N PRO A 99 -22.32 -13.49 -15.19
CA PRO A 99 -23.13 -14.70 -14.90
C PRO A 99 -24.06 -15.11 -16.04
N SER A 100 -24.51 -14.17 -16.85
CA SER A 100 -25.32 -14.43 -18.05
C SER A 100 -24.58 -15.23 -19.13
N ALA A 101 -23.26 -15.18 -19.18
CA ALA A 101 -22.47 -15.90 -20.17
C ALA A 101 -22.08 -17.32 -19.73
N THR A 102 -22.05 -17.57 -18.44
CA THR A 102 -21.50 -18.82 -17.84
C THR A 102 -22.49 -19.58 -16.97
N GLY A 103 -23.64 -18.99 -16.68
CA GLY A 103 -24.64 -19.58 -15.76
C GLY A 103 -24.26 -19.47 -14.28
N GLY A 104 -23.17 -18.76 -13.95
CA GLY A 104 -22.67 -18.53 -12.60
C GLY A 104 -21.43 -17.64 -12.59
N SER A 105 -20.91 -17.31 -11.42
CA SER A 105 -19.64 -16.58 -11.29
C SER A 105 -18.50 -17.49 -11.71
N MET A 106 -17.81 -17.16 -12.78
CA MET A 106 -16.64 -17.89 -13.27
C MET A 106 -15.49 -16.94 -13.57
N GLN A 107 -14.30 -17.44 -13.36
CA GLN A 107 -13.06 -16.70 -13.58
C GLN A 107 -12.18 -17.40 -14.59
N MET A 108 -11.42 -16.64 -15.35
CA MET A 108 -10.39 -17.14 -16.24
C MET A 108 -9.13 -16.31 -16.07
N ASN A 109 -7.99 -16.97 -15.90
CA ASN A 109 -6.69 -16.29 -15.86
C ASN A 109 -6.23 -15.90 -17.26
N ARG A 110 -5.80 -14.66 -17.44
CA ARG A 110 -5.34 -14.10 -18.72
C ARG A 110 -4.10 -13.25 -18.52
N ASN A 111 -3.25 -13.21 -19.55
CA ASN A 111 -2.11 -12.29 -19.59
C ASN A 111 -2.57 -10.94 -20.14
N ILE A 112 -2.84 -9.98 -19.27
CA ILE A 112 -3.50 -8.72 -19.66
C ILE A 112 -2.69 -7.47 -19.46
N GLY A 113 -1.50 -7.54 -18.87
CA GLY A 113 -0.86 -6.31 -18.46
C GLY A 113 0.65 -6.31 -18.51
N ALA A 114 1.17 -5.13 -18.27
CA ALA A 114 2.57 -4.89 -18.02
C ALA A 114 2.73 -3.81 -16.94
N LEU A 115 3.77 -3.92 -16.14
CA LEU A 115 4.14 -2.92 -15.14
C LEU A 115 5.64 -2.70 -15.12
N THR A 116 6.03 -1.52 -14.66
CA THR A 116 7.43 -1.17 -14.43
C THR A 116 7.59 -0.77 -12.97
N ASN A 117 8.61 -1.34 -12.31
CA ASN A 117 9.12 -0.90 -11.03
C ASN A 117 10.46 -0.22 -11.23
N ARG A 118 10.66 0.94 -10.61
CA ARG A 118 11.93 1.66 -10.59
C ARG A 118 12.25 2.03 -9.17
N GLY A 119 13.47 1.77 -8.74
CA GLY A 119 13.82 2.03 -7.36
C GLY A 119 15.28 2.38 -7.16
N ILE A 120 15.52 2.94 -5.98
CA ILE A 120 16.87 3.23 -5.45
C ILE A 120 16.93 2.62 -4.06
N GLU A 121 18.01 1.91 -3.78
CA GLU A 121 18.30 1.32 -2.50
C GLU A 121 19.65 1.81 -2.00
N ILE A 122 19.68 2.20 -0.74
CA ILE A 122 20.88 2.71 -0.07
C ILE A 122 21.08 1.90 1.21
N ASN A 123 22.27 1.37 1.40
CA ASN A 123 22.69 0.75 2.64
C ASN A 123 23.99 1.40 3.10
N LEU A 124 23.99 1.95 4.31
CA LEU A 124 25.14 2.62 4.91
C LEU A 124 25.44 2.00 6.25
N VAL A 125 26.71 1.70 6.48
CA VAL A 125 27.23 1.25 7.78
C VAL A 125 28.34 2.21 8.19
N GLY A 126 28.12 2.90 9.31
CA GLY A 126 29.06 3.88 9.84
C GLY A 126 29.57 3.49 11.22
N ARG A 127 30.88 3.38 11.36
CA ARG A 127 31.56 3.31 12.67
C ARG A 127 31.79 4.73 13.16
N VAL A 128 30.77 5.27 13.85
CA VAL A 128 30.72 6.67 14.27
C VAL A 128 31.72 6.95 15.38
N LEU A 129 31.81 6.03 16.33
CA LEU A 129 32.71 6.13 17.46
C LEU A 129 33.46 4.80 17.64
N SER A 130 34.79 4.87 17.79
CA SER A 130 35.63 3.71 18.10
C SER A 130 36.76 4.16 18.96
N THR A 131 36.66 3.92 20.26
CA THR A 131 37.66 4.20 21.28
C THR A 131 37.92 2.93 22.09
N LYS A 132 38.79 3.01 23.08
CA LYS A 132 39.09 1.87 23.96
C LYS A 132 37.83 1.36 24.69
N ASP A 133 36.99 2.27 25.14
CA ASP A 133 35.84 1.94 26.00
C ASP A 133 34.48 2.07 25.27
N TRP A 134 34.40 2.90 24.22
CA TRP A 134 33.17 3.20 23.50
C TRP A 134 33.28 2.78 22.04
N ASN A 135 32.24 2.09 21.56
CA ASN A 135 32.03 1.85 20.14
C ASN A 135 30.58 2.15 19.79
N LEU A 136 30.36 2.87 18.70
CA LEU A 136 29.04 3.14 18.13
C LEU A 136 29.07 2.85 16.64
N ASP A 137 28.31 1.83 16.26
CA ASP A 137 28.06 1.48 14.87
C ASP A 137 26.59 1.80 14.54
N LEU A 138 26.38 2.50 13.43
CA LEU A 138 25.06 2.81 12.90
C LEU A 138 24.91 2.13 11.53
N THR A 139 23.77 1.49 11.31
CA THR A 139 23.39 0.94 10.00
C THR A 139 22.08 1.59 9.55
N LEU A 140 22.09 2.18 8.36
CA LEU A 140 20.93 2.79 7.75
C LEU A 140 20.60 2.09 6.44
N ASN A 141 19.36 1.61 6.32
CA ASN A 141 18.79 1.10 5.07
C ASN A 141 17.71 2.04 4.61
N MET A 142 17.71 2.40 3.33
CA MET A 142 16.68 3.21 2.69
C MET A 142 16.32 2.62 1.34
N SER A 143 15.03 2.54 1.06
CA SER A 143 14.52 2.08 -0.23
C SER A 143 13.40 3.00 -0.70
N HIS A 144 13.48 3.41 -1.96
CA HIS A 144 12.43 4.07 -2.71
C HIS A 144 12.05 3.20 -3.90
N ASN A 145 10.77 2.91 -4.06
CA ASN A 145 10.25 2.19 -5.22
C ASN A 145 9.06 2.93 -5.82
N LYS A 146 9.04 3.07 -7.12
CA LYS A 146 7.90 3.59 -7.87
C LYS A 146 7.38 2.53 -8.82
N ASN A 147 6.17 2.08 -8.54
CA ASN A 147 5.42 1.16 -9.38
C ASN A 147 4.58 1.93 -10.40
N LYS A 148 4.46 1.42 -11.61
CA LYS A 148 3.59 1.98 -12.64
C LYS A 148 3.07 0.90 -13.55
N VAL A 149 1.75 0.82 -13.68
CA VAL A 149 1.09 0.02 -14.70
C VAL A 149 1.29 0.69 -16.05
N THR A 150 1.89 -0.02 -17.01
CA THR A 150 2.26 0.53 -18.33
C THR A 150 1.33 0.06 -19.43
N LYS A 151 0.70 -1.10 -19.25
CA LYS A 151 -0.24 -1.67 -20.22
C LYS A 151 -1.31 -2.51 -19.49
N LEU A 152 -2.54 -2.44 -19.95
CA LEU A 152 -3.68 -3.23 -19.49
C LEU A 152 -4.57 -3.63 -20.68
N VAL A 153 -4.05 -4.24 -21.74
CA VAL A 153 -4.91 -4.61 -22.87
C VAL A 153 -4.46 -5.90 -23.52
N GLU A 154 -5.44 -6.72 -23.90
CA GLU A 154 -5.31 -7.67 -25.02
C GLU A 154 -5.17 -6.91 -26.34
N GLU A 155 -4.32 -7.38 -27.23
CA GLU A 155 -4.27 -6.90 -28.60
C GLU A 155 -5.68 -6.98 -29.22
N GLY A 156 -6.21 -5.83 -29.65
CA GLY A 156 -7.48 -5.72 -30.35
C GLY A 156 -8.69 -5.20 -29.55
N ARG A 157 -8.58 -4.85 -28.27
CA ARG A 157 -9.65 -4.21 -27.50
C ARG A 157 -9.31 -2.78 -27.09
N ALA A 158 -10.28 -1.88 -27.21
CA ALA A 158 -10.11 -0.47 -26.86
C ALA A 158 -9.76 -0.27 -25.39
N GLN A 159 -8.76 0.57 -25.13
CA GLN A 159 -8.19 0.89 -23.82
C GLN A 159 -9.19 1.47 -22.79
N SER A 160 -10.36 1.93 -23.24
CA SER A 160 -11.34 2.64 -22.42
C SER A 160 -12.24 1.77 -21.54
N ALA A 161 -12.14 0.43 -21.62
CA ALA A 161 -13.10 -0.46 -20.96
C ALA A 161 -12.53 -1.28 -19.78
N MET A 162 -11.25 -1.09 -19.41
CA MET A 162 -10.61 -1.88 -18.37
C MET A 162 -10.02 -1.03 -17.23
N ASN A 163 -10.87 -0.37 -16.50
CA ASN A 163 -10.61 -0.18 -15.08
C ASN A 163 -10.94 -1.53 -14.43
N VAL A 164 -9.95 -2.39 -14.27
CA VAL A 164 -10.14 -3.63 -13.52
C VAL A 164 -10.22 -3.22 -12.06
N VAL A 165 -11.43 -3.09 -11.57
CA VAL A 165 -11.69 -2.89 -10.15
C VAL A 165 -11.38 -4.20 -9.46
N VAL A 166 -10.30 -4.23 -8.69
CA VAL A 166 -10.04 -5.32 -7.75
C VAL A 166 -11.00 -5.11 -6.60
N GLN A 167 -12.09 -5.86 -6.56
CA GLN A 167 -12.99 -5.89 -5.42
C GLN A 167 -12.25 -6.46 -4.20
N GLY A 168 -11.57 -5.59 -3.46
CA GLY A 168 -11.18 -5.82 -2.08
C GLY A 168 -12.19 -5.10 -1.20
N SER A 169 -12.68 -5.78 -0.27
CA SER A 169 -13.77 -5.63 0.71
C SER A 169 -14.35 -4.23 1.04
N TYR A 170 -13.69 -3.09 0.83
CA TYR A 170 -14.20 -1.75 1.18
C TYR A 170 -13.55 -0.59 0.40
N ALA A 171 -12.57 -0.86 -0.42
CA ALA A 171 -11.90 0.17 -1.18
C ALA A 171 -11.80 -0.27 -2.63
N ASP A 172 -12.30 0.56 -3.50
CA ASP A 172 -12.09 0.36 -4.92
C ASP A 172 -10.64 0.67 -5.24
N GLN A 173 -9.77 -0.33 -5.10
CA GLN A 173 -8.41 -0.29 -5.63
C GLN A 173 -8.46 -0.69 -7.09
N VAL A 174 -7.75 0.04 -7.93
CA VAL A 174 -7.79 -0.19 -9.37
C VAL A 174 -6.41 -0.50 -9.93
N LEU A 175 -6.42 -1.22 -11.03
CA LEU A 175 -5.33 -1.24 -11.98
C LEU A 175 -5.67 -0.24 -13.10
N ALA A 176 -4.91 0.84 -13.18
CA ALA A 176 -5.08 1.85 -14.22
C ALA A 176 -3.75 2.18 -14.87
N VAL A 177 -3.73 2.27 -16.20
CA VAL A 177 -2.52 2.64 -16.95
C VAL A 177 -2.06 4.04 -16.53
N GLY A 178 -0.77 4.14 -16.19
CA GLY A 178 -0.17 5.39 -15.74
C GLY A 178 -0.08 5.53 -14.22
N TYR A 179 -0.76 4.70 -13.46
CA TYR A 179 -0.83 4.72 -12.00
C TYR A 179 -0.17 3.50 -11.37
N PRO A 180 0.16 3.53 -10.08
CA PRO A 180 0.62 2.36 -9.37
C PRO A 180 -0.47 1.30 -9.24
N MET A 181 -0.06 0.05 -9.11
CA MET A 181 -0.97 -1.05 -8.83
C MET A 181 -1.64 -0.85 -7.47
N GLY A 182 -2.97 -1.01 -7.43
CA GLY A 182 -3.73 -0.81 -6.20
C GLY A 182 -3.98 0.66 -5.85
N ALA A 183 -3.84 1.58 -6.80
CA ALA A 183 -4.22 2.98 -6.62
C ALA A 183 -5.69 3.07 -6.17
N PHE A 184 -6.00 4.00 -5.27
CA PHE A 184 -7.34 4.22 -4.76
C PHE A 184 -8.18 5.00 -5.77
N HIS A 185 -9.35 4.46 -6.10
CA HIS A 185 -10.30 5.05 -7.05
C HIS A 185 -11.60 5.39 -6.33
N GLY A 186 -11.86 6.65 -6.14
CA GLY A 186 -12.98 7.15 -5.35
C GLY A 186 -13.36 8.57 -5.72
N TYR A 187 -14.04 9.23 -4.83
CA TYR A 187 -14.56 10.57 -5.03
C TYR A 187 -13.68 11.63 -4.35
N GLU A 188 -13.62 12.82 -4.94
CA GLU A 188 -13.02 13.98 -4.29
C GLU A 188 -14.01 14.62 -3.30
N TYR A 189 -13.55 14.76 -2.06
CA TYR A 189 -14.26 15.43 -0.98
C TYR A 189 -14.26 16.95 -1.19
N ALA A 190 -15.41 17.59 -1.05
CA ALA A 190 -15.56 19.04 -1.13
C ALA A 190 -15.80 19.69 0.24
N GLY A 191 -16.30 18.93 1.20
CA GLY A 191 -16.63 19.46 2.53
C GLY A 191 -17.76 18.67 3.19
N ILE A 192 -18.24 19.19 4.32
CA ILE A 192 -19.47 18.74 4.97
C ILE A 192 -20.54 19.77 4.69
N ILE A 193 -21.69 19.34 4.18
CA ILE A 193 -22.84 20.21 3.93
C ILE A 193 -23.32 20.80 5.26
N GLN A 194 -23.24 22.12 5.40
CA GLN A 194 -23.45 22.81 6.67
C GLN A 194 -24.92 23.14 6.97
N ASP A 195 -25.73 23.38 5.94
CA ASP A 195 -27.08 23.88 6.11
C ASP A 195 -27.98 23.59 4.90
N GLN A 196 -29.24 23.94 5.05
CA GLN A 196 -30.24 23.77 4.00
C GLN A 196 -29.97 24.66 2.77
N ALA A 197 -29.40 25.84 2.96
CA ALA A 197 -29.09 26.74 1.86
C ALA A 197 -28.11 26.11 0.86
N ARG A 198 -27.08 25.43 1.37
CA ARG A 198 -26.13 24.68 0.52
C ARG A 198 -26.82 23.53 -0.21
N ILE A 199 -27.74 22.82 0.45
CA ILE A 199 -28.52 21.75 -0.19
C ILE A 199 -29.36 22.30 -1.33
N ASP A 200 -30.01 23.43 -1.11
CA ASP A 200 -30.87 24.08 -2.13
C ASP A 200 -30.04 24.52 -3.35
N GLU A 201 -28.81 25.04 -3.14
CA GLU A 201 -27.89 25.35 -4.22
C GLU A 201 -27.49 24.10 -5.04
N LEU A 202 -27.08 23.01 -4.37
CA LEU A 202 -26.70 21.76 -5.03
C LEU A 202 -27.86 21.14 -5.80
N ASN A 203 -29.07 21.16 -5.21
CA ASN A 203 -30.26 20.65 -5.87
C ASN A 203 -30.70 21.54 -7.05
N ALA A 204 -30.55 22.86 -6.93
CA ALA A 204 -30.83 23.79 -8.04
C ALA A 204 -29.87 23.56 -9.21
N TYR A 205 -28.58 23.39 -8.89
CA TYR A 205 -27.56 23.03 -9.87
C TYR A 205 -27.89 21.71 -10.58
N ALA A 206 -28.14 20.64 -9.83
CA ALA A 206 -28.50 19.33 -10.38
C ALA A 206 -29.74 19.39 -11.25
N LYS A 207 -30.77 20.10 -10.77
CA LYS A 207 -32.05 20.31 -11.52
C LYS A 207 -31.82 21.07 -12.82
N SER A 208 -30.91 22.04 -12.87
CA SER A 208 -30.54 22.76 -14.10
C SER A 208 -29.97 21.84 -15.18
N LYS A 209 -29.44 20.70 -14.77
CA LYS A 209 -28.93 19.62 -15.63
C LYS A 209 -29.93 18.48 -15.84
N GLY A 210 -31.15 18.60 -15.26
CA GLY A 210 -32.18 17.56 -15.33
C GLY A 210 -31.90 16.34 -14.42
N GLN A 211 -31.08 16.51 -13.38
CA GLN A 211 -30.60 15.45 -12.51
C GLN A 211 -30.98 15.68 -11.04
N SER A 212 -30.64 14.70 -10.20
CA SER A 212 -30.64 14.78 -8.74
C SER A 212 -29.23 14.57 -8.23
N TYR A 213 -28.73 15.43 -7.33
CA TYR A 213 -27.32 15.46 -6.96
C TYR A 213 -26.78 14.10 -6.48
N TYR A 214 -27.51 13.37 -5.66
CA TYR A 214 -27.17 12.00 -5.24
C TYR A 214 -28.26 11.00 -5.67
N ASP A 215 -28.37 10.71 -6.92
CA ASP A 215 -29.18 9.64 -7.52
C ASP A 215 -30.46 9.25 -6.72
N GLY A 216 -31.31 10.24 -6.46
CA GLY A 216 -32.57 10.06 -5.73
C GLY A 216 -32.49 10.05 -4.21
N ASN A 217 -31.29 10.18 -3.61
CA ASN A 217 -31.15 10.28 -2.18
C ASN A 217 -31.34 11.72 -1.68
N SER A 218 -32.03 11.86 -0.54
CA SER A 218 -32.23 13.17 0.09
C SER A 218 -30.97 13.65 0.77
N LEU A 219 -30.46 14.79 0.36
CA LEU A 219 -29.39 15.50 1.05
C LEU A 219 -29.87 15.99 2.42
N LYS A 220 -28.97 16.00 3.38
CA LYS A 220 -29.18 16.54 4.73
C LYS A 220 -27.94 17.30 5.20
N PRO A 221 -28.11 18.33 6.05
CA PRO A 221 -26.97 18.96 6.71
C PRO A 221 -26.13 17.90 7.43
N GLY A 222 -24.81 17.98 7.34
CA GLY A 222 -23.89 16.99 7.87
C GLY A 222 -23.52 15.84 6.93
N HIS A 223 -24.13 15.72 5.74
CA HIS A 223 -23.63 14.80 4.72
C HIS A 223 -22.32 15.28 4.12
N LEU A 224 -21.54 14.32 3.58
CA LEU A 224 -20.38 14.66 2.77
C LEU A 224 -20.83 15.34 1.46
N GLU A 225 -20.15 16.41 1.12
CA GLU A 225 -20.24 17.00 -0.21
C GLU A 225 -19.12 16.42 -1.07
N ILE A 226 -19.48 15.87 -2.21
CA ILE A 226 -18.59 15.27 -3.20
C ILE A 226 -18.59 16.18 -4.42
N LYS A 227 -17.43 16.36 -5.04
CA LYS A 227 -17.30 17.15 -6.25
C LYS A 227 -17.90 16.42 -7.45
N ASP A 228 -18.75 17.11 -8.18
CA ASP A 228 -19.18 16.72 -9.53
C ASP A 228 -18.05 17.09 -10.50
N LEU A 229 -17.23 16.12 -10.87
CA LEU A 229 -16.03 16.36 -11.67
C LEU A 229 -16.32 16.46 -13.18
N ASN A 230 -17.37 15.78 -13.63
CA ASN A 230 -17.75 15.81 -15.04
C ASN A 230 -18.77 16.90 -15.37
N GLY A 231 -19.37 17.54 -14.35
CA GLY A 231 -20.30 18.65 -14.48
C GLY A 231 -21.69 18.27 -15.00
N ASP A 232 -22.09 17.00 -14.83
CA ASP A 232 -23.39 16.51 -15.30
C ASP A 232 -24.54 16.69 -14.31
N GLY A 233 -24.23 17.10 -13.06
CA GLY A 233 -25.20 17.41 -12.01
C GLY A 233 -25.64 16.23 -11.17
N ILE A 234 -25.03 15.07 -11.33
CA ILE A 234 -25.30 13.88 -10.51
C ILE A 234 -23.99 13.22 -10.06
N ILE A 235 -23.87 12.93 -8.80
CA ILE A 235 -22.71 12.19 -8.27
C ILE A 235 -22.90 10.70 -8.52
N ASN A 236 -22.09 10.15 -9.40
CA ASN A 236 -22.14 8.74 -9.78
C ASN A 236 -20.74 8.18 -10.07
N TYR A 237 -20.65 6.99 -10.64
CA TYR A 237 -19.39 6.33 -10.94
C TYR A 237 -18.45 7.16 -11.86
N ASN A 238 -19.00 8.02 -12.71
CA ASN A 238 -18.22 8.84 -13.64
C ASN A 238 -17.45 9.98 -12.97
N ASP A 239 -17.77 10.31 -11.69
CA ASP A 239 -17.06 11.31 -10.88
C ASP A 239 -15.90 10.72 -10.11
N ARG A 240 -15.68 9.41 -10.20
CA ARG A 240 -14.55 8.77 -9.54
C ARG A 240 -13.27 9.02 -10.29
N VAL A 241 -12.24 9.33 -9.52
CA VAL A 241 -10.86 9.55 -10.00
C VAL A 241 -9.85 8.81 -9.10
N ILE A 242 -8.60 8.79 -9.50
CA ILE A 242 -7.54 8.28 -8.62
C ILE A 242 -7.31 9.30 -7.51
N ILE A 243 -7.71 8.94 -6.30
CA ILE A 243 -7.65 9.79 -5.10
C ILE A 243 -6.41 9.53 -4.25
N GLY A 244 -5.65 8.48 -4.54
CA GLY A 244 -4.46 8.19 -3.75
C GLY A 244 -3.70 6.93 -4.17
N ASN A 245 -2.59 6.72 -3.47
CA ASN A 245 -1.62 5.66 -3.74
C ASN A 245 -1.22 4.97 -2.42
N PRO A 246 -1.27 3.62 -2.35
CA PRO A 246 -0.84 2.88 -1.16
C PRO A 246 0.68 2.78 -1.01
N ASP A 247 1.46 2.96 -2.09
CA ASP A 247 2.90 2.77 -2.06
C ASP A 247 3.60 3.85 -1.25
N PRO A 248 4.54 3.51 -0.37
CA PRO A 248 5.35 4.48 0.34
C PRO A 248 6.36 5.16 -0.59
N ASP A 249 6.65 6.44 -0.30
CA ASP A 249 7.71 7.17 -1.00
C ASP A 249 9.10 6.71 -0.55
N LEU A 250 9.25 6.37 0.74
CA LEU A 250 10.51 5.91 1.31
C LEU A 250 10.23 4.95 2.46
N PHE A 251 11.02 3.88 2.56
CA PHE A 251 10.95 2.96 3.69
C PHE A 251 12.31 2.36 4.00
N GLY A 252 12.48 1.87 5.22
CA GLY A 252 13.73 1.28 5.63
C GLY A 252 13.87 1.06 7.12
N GLY A 253 15.12 1.01 7.57
CA GLY A 253 15.47 0.79 8.96
C GLY A 253 16.75 1.50 9.37
N LEU A 254 16.84 1.77 10.66
CA LEU A 254 18.02 2.30 11.32
C LEU A 254 18.37 1.38 12.49
N THR A 255 19.58 0.85 12.51
CA THR A 255 20.10 0.05 13.62
C THR A 255 21.25 0.78 14.28
N ALA A 256 21.23 0.85 15.61
CA ALA A 256 22.30 1.40 16.42
C ALA A 256 22.87 0.33 17.38
N ASN A 257 24.17 0.15 17.34
CA ASN A 257 24.92 -0.69 18.27
C ASN A 257 25.88 0.19 19.05
N LEU A 258 25.58 0.43 20.33
CA LEU A 258 26.42 1.18 21.23
C LEU A 258 27.02 0.24 22.26
N SER A 259 28.34 0.22 22.40
CA SER A 259 29.03 -0.55 23.42
C SER A 259 29.83 0.39 24.31
N TYR A 260 29.76 0.15 25.62
CA TYR A 260 30.57 0.79 26.63
C TYR A 260 31.11 -0.24 27.64
N LYS A 261 32.39 -0.54 27.54
CA LYS A 261 33.03 -1.57 28.38
C LYS A 261 32.27 -2.90 28.29
N GLN A 262 31.63 -3.33 29.38
CA GLN A 262 30.83 -4.56 29.46
C GLN A 262 29.38 -4.41 29.01
N PHE A 263 28.91 -3.19 28.82
CA PHE A 263 27.52 -2.94 28.41
C PHE A 263 27.43 -2.80 26.89
N SER A 264 26.34 -3.33 26.31
CA SER A 264 25.99 -3.13 24.90
C SER A 264 24.52 -2.82 24.80
N LEU A 265 24.20 -1.77 24.08
CA LEU A 265 22.83 -1.38 23.71
C LEU A 265 22.64 -1.59 22.21
N PHE A 266 21.70 -2.41 21.86
CA PHE A 266 21.19 -2.59 20.51
C PHE A 266 19.84 -1.91 20.39
N ALA A 267 19.63 -1.12 19.34
CA ALA A 267 18.33 -0.55 19.01
C ALA A 267 18.08 -0.65 17.50
N ASN A 268 16.91 -1.17 17.14
CA ASN A 268 16.48 -1.33 15.76
C ASN A 268 15.18 -0.57 15.52
N PHE A 269 15.19 0.34 14.56
CA PHE A 269 14.06 1.15 14.15
C PHE A 269 13.62 0.80 12.73
N GLY A 270 12.33 0.73 12.50
CA GLY A 270 11.74 0.68 11.17
C GLY A 270 11.01 1.98 10.89
N TYR A 271 11.02 2.43 9.63
CA TYR A 271 10.30 3.62 9.22
C TYR A 271 9.72 3.49 7.83
N GLN A 272 8.65 4.24 7.62
CA GLN A 272 8.00 4.43 6.32
C GLN A 272 7.56 5.89 6.22
N ILE A 273 7.76 6.49 5.06
CA ILE A 273 7.32 7.84 4.73
C ILE A 273 6.43 7.75 3.50
N GLY A 274 5.26 8.39 3.55
CA GLY A 274 4.28 8.32 2.48
C GLY A 274 3.46 7.02 2.49
N GLY A 275 2.74 6.80 1.41
CA GLY A 275 1.72 5.79 1.31
C GLY A 275 0.42 6.19 2.02
N LEU A 276 -0.70 5.89 1.40
CA LEU A 276 -2.02 6.14 1.96
C LEU A 276 -2.69 4.85 2.36
N LYS A 277 -3.50 4.91 3.41
CA LYS A 277 -4.36 3.82 3.86
C LYS A 277 -5.77 4.31 4.10
N ILE A 278 -6.73 3.48 3.74
CA ILE A 278 -8.11 3.75 4.06
C ILE A 278 -8.36 3.49 5.54
N TYR A 279 -9.01 4.45 6.17
CA TYR A 279 -9.56 4.31 7.50
C TYR A 279 -11.02 4.77 7.52
N ASN A 280 -11.93 3.84 7.31
CA ASN A 280 -13.36 4.11 7.14
C ASN A 280 -14.21 3.82 8.39
N LYS A 281 -13.58 3.47 9.52
CA LYS A 281 -14.32 3.17 10.76
C LYS A 281 -15.13 4.34 11.27
N THR A 282 -14.72 5.55 10.97
CA THR A 282 -15.45 6.78 11.29
C THR A 282 -16.79 6.89 10.57
N LEU A 283 -16.92 6.25 9.41
CA LEU A 283 -18.15 6.24 8.61
C LEU A 283 -19.02 5.00 8.85
N GLN A 284 -18.40 3.91 9.34
CA GLN A 284 -19.07 2.60 9.48
C GLN A 284 -19.69 2.35 10.86
N ASN A 285 -19.46 3.20 11.84
CA ASN A 285 -20.06 3.03 13.18
C ASN A 285 -21.55 3.34 13.15
N LEU A 286 -22.32 2.39 12.62
CA LEU A 286 -23.78 2.45 12.67
C LEU A 286 -24.25 2.22 14.11
N PRO A 287 -25.22 3.01 14.60
CA PRO A 287 -25.90 2.72 15.83
C PRO A 287 -26.44 1.28 15.83
N GLY A 288 -26.09 0.49 16.82
CA GLY A 288 -26.48 -0.92 16.95
C GLY A 288 -25.43 -1.94 16.53
N GLN A 289 -24.33 -1.54 15.90
CA GLN A 289 -23.18 -2.41 15.61
C GLN A 289 -21.93 -2.08 16.45
N LEU A 290 -22.12 -1.41 17.56
CA LEU A 290 -21.03 -1.07 18.49
C LEU A 290 -20.51 -2.32 19.20
N THR A 291 -19.68 -3.10 18.54
CA THR A 291 -18.93 -4.20 19.13
C THR A 291 -17.63 -3.76 19.82
N GLY A 292 -17.45 -2.46 20.04
CA GLY A 292 -16.34 -1.87 20.77
C GLY A 292 -16.50 -0.36 20.88
N LEU A 293 -16.48 0.15 22.10
CA LEU A 293 -16.36 1.58 22.39
C LEU A 293 -14.96 2.06 22.01
N ILE A 294 -14.70 2.24 20.73
CA ILE A 294 -13.52 2.95 20.31
C ILE A 294 -13.99 4.34 19.92
N ASP A 295 -13.44 5.34 20.59
CA ASP A 295 -13.72 6.76 20.37
C ASP A 295 -13.14 7.24 19.04
N TYR A 296 -13.65 6.68 17.94
CA TYR A 296 -13.26 7.06 16.60
C TYR A 296 -14.10 8.23 16.12
N GLY A 297 -13.80 9.43 16.64
CA GLY A 297 -14.42 10.65 16.17
C GLY A 297 -15.92 10.78 16.51
N LEU A 298 -16.42 10.03 17.50
CA LEU A 298 -17.78 10.23 18.00
C LEU A 298 -17.95 11.64 18.55
N ASN A 299 -16.90 12.20 19.12
CA ASN A 299 -16.90 13.55 19.70
C ASN A 299 -16.63 14.66 18.67
N ASP A 300 -16.14 14.31 17.47
CA ASP A 300 -15.80 15.26 16.40
C ASP A 300 -16.65 15.03 15.14
N ARG A 301 -17.92 14.71 15.34
CA ARG A 301 -18.90 14.57 14.26
C ARG A 301 -19.72 15.83 14.11
N TRP A 302 -20.08 16.10 12.89
CA TRP A 302 -20.98 17.20 12.57
C TRP A 302 -22.32 17.03 13.28
N SER A 303 -22.78 18.12 13.87
CA SER A 303 -24.11 18.28 14.45
C SER A 303 -24.48 19.77 14.43
N ASP A 304 -25.73 20.11 14.71
CA ASP A 304 -26.16 21.49 14.78
C ASP A 304 -25.36 22.34 15.80
N THR A 305 -24.75 21.69 16.80
CA THR A 305 -23.93 22.32 17.82
C THR A 305 -22.43 22.18 17.57
N ASN A 306 -21.98 21.39 16.56
CA ASN A 306 -20.59 21.18 16.20
C ASN A 306 -20.43 21.21 14.67
N LYS A 307 -20.48 22.40 14.08
CA LYS A 307 -20.41 22.58 12.62
C LYS A 307 -18.98 22.49 12.05
N ASP A 308 -17.96 22.76 12.88
CA ASP A 308 -16.55 22.67 12.50
C ASP A 308 -15.96 21.26 12.63
N ALA A 309 -16.84 20.26 12.76
CA ALA A 309 -16.46 18.88 12.93
C ALA A 309 -15.65 18.32 11.74
N LYS A 310 -14.70 17.46 12.07
CA LYS A 310 -13.87 16.78 11.08
C LYS A 310 -14.63 15.69 10.32
N TYR A 311 -15.61 15.05 10.97
CA TYR A 311 -16.34 13.92 10.41
C TYR A 311 -17.81 14.26 10.14
N PRO A 312 -18.42 13.67 9.09
CA PRO A 312 -19.81 13.91 8.77
C PRO A 312 -20.76 13.44 9.87
N ALA A 313 -22.00 13.88 9.83
CA ALA A 313 -23.06 13.37 10.66
C ALA A 313 -23.27 11.87 10.41
N LEU A 314 -23.77 11.18 11.44
CA LEU A 314 -24.06 9.76 11.37
C LEU A 314 -25.48 9.55 10.88
N TYR A 315 -25.63 9.26 9.58
CA TYR A 315 -26.91 8.88 8.98
C TYR A 315 -26.92 7.42 8.56
N ILE A 316 -28.04 6.73 8.82
CA ILE A 316 -28.19 5.31 8.47
C ILE A 316 -28.94 5.21 7.15
N GLY A 317 -28.38 4.45 6.21
CA GLY A 317 -29.07 4.13 4.96
C GLY A 317 -29.28 5.32 4.01
N ASP A 318 -28.41 6.32 4.08
CA ASP A 318 -28.51 7.55 3.30
C ASP A 318 -28.10 7.42 1.83
N GLY A 319 -27.46 6.30 1.46
CA GLY A 319 -26.99 6.05 0.09
C GLY A 319 -25.90 6.98 -0.42
N VAL A 320 -25.38 7.89 0.43
CA VAL A 320 -24.29 8.80 0.04
C VAL A 320 -23.00 8.00 -0.18
N PRO A 321 -22.30 8.22 -1.29
CA PRO A 321 -21.00 7.59 -1.54
C PRO A 321 -20.00 7.88 -0.41
N ARG A 322 -19.22 6.87 0.00
CA ARG A 322 -18.39 6.98 1.20
C ARG A 322 -16.91 6.75 0.97
N LEU A 323 -16.49 6.34 -0.21
CA LEU A 323 -15.09 6.25 -0.54
C LEU A 323 -14.63 7.56 -1.15
N THR A 324 -14.10 8.42 -0.30
CA THR A 324 -13.53 9.71 -0.68
C THR A 324 -12.07 9.80 -0.23
N ASP A 325 -11.36 10.80 -0.71
CA ASP A 325 -10.02 11.12 -0.24
C ASP A 325 -9.98 11.54 1.25
N HIS A 326 -11.13 11.89 1.84
CA HIS A 326 -11.26 12.15 3.27
C HIS A 326 -10.98 10.93 4.15
N GLU A 327 -11.22 9.69 3.67
CA GLU A 327 -10.91 8.45 4.37
C GLU A 327 -9.49 7.96 4.13
N LEU A 328 -8.70 8.69 3.33
CA LEU A 328 -7.31 8.35 3.07
C LEU A 328 -6.38 9.06 4.05
N PHE A 329 -5.66 8.29 4.82
CA PHE A 329 -4.72 8.78 5.82
C PHE A 329 -3.30 8.40 5.48
N ASN A 330 -2.37 9.30 5.77
CA ASN A 330 -0.94 9.06 5.61
C ASN A 330 -0.52 7.92 6.55
N ALA A 331 0.11 6.89 5.98
CA ALA A 331 0.59 5.70 6.69
C ALA A 331 2.06 5.79 7.10
N SER A 332 2.63 7.00 7.14
CA SER A 332 3.99 7.19 7.63
C SER A 332 4.13 6.80 9.09
N PHE A 333 5.24 6.18 9.41
CA PHE A 333 5.56 5.82 10.79
C PHE A 333 7.06 5.76 11.05
N PHE A 334 7.43 5.90 12.32
CA PHE A 334 8.74 5.58 12.87
C PHE A 334 8.55 4.70 14.11
N ARG A 335 9.13 3.50 14.13
CA ARG A 335 8.89 2.48 15.15
C ARG A 335 10.18 1.97 15.75
N LEU A 336 10.26 1.90 17.07
CA LEU A 336 11.29 1.12 17.77
C LEU A 336 10.86 -0.35 17.78
N GLN A 337 11.45 -1.13 16.87
CA GLN A 337 11.13 -2.55 16.68
C GLN A 337 11.73 -3.43 17.77
N GLU A 338 12.97 -3.16 18.13
CA GLU A 338 13.68 -3.89 19.19
C GLU A 338 14.67 -2.98 19.89
N VAL A 339 14.73 -3.10 21.21
CA VAL A 339 15.84 -2.61 22.02
C VAL A 339 16.32 -3.72 22.92
N ARG A 340 17.65 -3.86 23.04
CA ARG A 340 18.27 -4.86 23.90
C ARG A 340 19.45 -4.24 24.64
N LEU A 341 19.43 -4.31 25.96
CA LEU A 341 20.55 -3.99 26.82
C LEU A 341 21.23 -5.29 27.28
N THR A 342 22.50 -5.43 27.01
CA THR A 342 23.30 -6.61 27.34
C THR A 342 24.44 -6.22 28.31
N TYR A 343 24.66 -7.01 29.33
CA TYR A 343 25.80 -6.93 30.21
C TYR A 343 26.69 -8.20 30.08
N ASN A 344 27.90 -8.02 29.62
CA ASN A 344 28.89 -9.10 29.49
C ASN A 344 29.56 -9.33 30.85
N LEU A 345 29.37 -10.49 31.42
CA LEU A 345 29.93 -10.84 32.72
C LEU A 345 31.43 -10.96 32.61
N PRO A 346 32.21 -10.28 33.50
CA PRO A 346 33.66 -10.33 33.50
C PRO A 346 34.16 -11.64 34.13
N LEU A 347 33.82 -12.76 33.48
CA LEU A 347 34.26 -14.10 33.89
C LEU A 347 35.67 -14.40 33.38
N ASN A 348 36.20 -15.56 33.69
CA ASN A 348 37.52 -15.95 33.24
C ASN A 348 37.59 -16.26 31.72
N LYS A 349 38.79 -16.49 31.16
CA LYS A 349 38.99 -16.72 29.72
C LYS A 349 38.26 -17.96 29.18
N VAL A 350 37.89 -18.90 30.05
CA VAL A 350 37.26 -20.18 29.68
C VAL A 350 35.76 -20.08 29.68
N ILE A 351 35.16 -19.31 30.61
CA ILE A 351 33.72 -19.16 30.75
C ILE A 351 33.34 -17.75 30.31
N LYS A 352 32.44 -17.68 29.32
CA LYS A 352 31.80 -16.43 28.89
C LYS A 352 30.34 -16.47 29.28
N GLY A 353 29.83 -15.39 29.82
CA GLY A 353 28.39 -15.25 30.19
C GLY A 353 27.89 -13.84 29.89
N GLN A 354 26.64 -13.74 29.59
CA GLN A 354 25.96 -12.46 29.39
C GLN A 354 24.56 -12.48 29.99
N LEU A 355 24.14 -11.35 30.50
CA LEU A 355 22.77 -11.08 30.91
C LEU A 355 22.20 -10.05 29.96
N PHE A 356 20.96 -10.22 29.53
CA PHE A 356 20.32 -9.24 28.70
C PHE A 356 18.84 -9.03 29.07
N VAL A 357 18.36 -7.84 28.77
CA VAL A 357 16.94 -7.49 28.77
C VAL A 357 16.61 -6.93 27.40
N SER A 358 15.51 -7.41 26.82
CA SER A 358 15.04 -6.92 25.52
C SER A 358 13.55 -6.61 25.58
N ALA A 359 13.17 -5.64 24.76
CA ALA A 359 11.78 -5.28 24.51
C ALA A 359 11.56 -5.05 23.04
N THR A 360 10.36 -5.38 22.56
CA THR A 360 9.98 -5.24 21.15
C THR A 360 8.75 -4.34 21.01
N ASN A 361 8.71 -3.59 19.90
CA ASN A 361 7.58 -2.72 19.55
C ASN A 361 7.16 -1.74 20.67
N LEU A 362 8.15 -1.12 21.33
CA LEU A 362 7.90 -0.23 22.47
C LEU A 362 7.07 1.00 22.11
N PHE A 363 7.28 1.56 20.94
CA PHE A 363 6.47 2.68 20.46
C PHE A 363 6.44 2.75 18.94
N THR A 364 5.39 3.37 18.43
CA THR A 364 5.23 3.76 17.03
C THR A 364 4.76 5.21 16.98
N LEU A 365 5.53 6.06 16.31
CA LEU A 365 5.14 7.44 16.01
C LEU A 365 4.46 7.45 14.66
N THR A 366 3.21 7.86 14.59
CA THR A 366 2.42 7.90 13.36
C THR A 366 1.25 8.88 13.51
N SER A 367 0.80 9.45 12.41
CA SER A 367 -0.45 10.20 12.32
C SER A 367 -1.63 9.35 11.83
N TYR A 368 -1.39 8.07 11.50
CA TYR A 368 -2.44 7.17 11.05
C TYR A 368 -3.40 6.85 12.22
N PRO A 369 -4.72 7.07 12.06
CA PRO A 369 -5.68 6.89 13.15
C PRO A 369 -6.02 5.43 13.45
N GLY A 370 -5.64 4.50 12.59
CA GLY A 370 -5.87 3.07 12.78
C GLY A 370 -4.91 2.42 13.75
N THR A 371 -5.10 1.13 14.00
CA THR A 371 -4.34 0.37 15.01
C THR A 371 -2.86 0.25 14.67
N ASP A 372 -2.51 0.02 13.42
CA ASP A 372 -1.11 -0.16 13.01
C ASP A 372 -0.90 0.29 11.54
N PRO A 373 -0.09 1.33 11.30
CA PRO A 373 0.23 1.77 9.95
C PRO A 373 1.08 0.75 9.16
N ALA A 374 1.80 -0.15 9.84
CA ALA A 374 2.65 -1.15 9.20
C ALA A 374 1.90 -2.42 8.78
N THR A 375 0.66 -2.63 9.23
CA THR A 375 -0.14 -3.77 8.76
C THR A 375 -0.43 -3.62 7.27
N VAL A 376 0.11 -4.52 6.50
CA VAL A 376 -0.24 -4.66 5.09
C VAL A 376 -1.51 -5.52 5.03
N ASN A 377 -2.53 -5.07 4.33
CA ASN A 377 -3.62 -5.97 3.94
C ASN A 377 -3.00 -6.99 2.96
N LEU A 378 -2.68 -8.17 3.47
CA LEU A 378 -1.98 -9.25 2.77
C LEU A 378 -2.69 -9.77 1.51
N SER A 379 -3.89 -9.29 1.21
CA SER A 379 -4.66 -9.74 0.04
C SER A 379 -4.07 -9.30 -1.31
N LEU A 380 -3.11 -8.39 -1.34
CA LEU A 380 -2.49 -7.88 -2.57
C LEU A 380 -0.99 -8.20 -2.73
N ILE A 381 -0.35 -8.86 -1.74
CA ILE A 381 1.11 -9.14 -1.78
C ILE A 381 1.42 -10.50 -2.41
N HIS A 382 0.43 -11.27 -2.80
CA HIS A 382 0.63 -12.54 -3.50
C HIS A 382 0.48 -12.40 -5.02
N ILE A 383 1.11 -11.35 -5.58
CA ILE A 383 1.31 -11.27 -7.04
C ILE A 383 2.80 -11.23 -7.34
#